data_26fa19126dcd3a2f7319e2c46ecc4f24
#
_entry.id   26fa19126dcd3a2f7319e2c46ecc4f24
#
_cell.length_a   1.000
_cell.length_b   1.000
_cell.length_c   1.000
_cell.angle_alpha   90.00
_cell.angle_beta   90.00
_cell.angle_gamma   90.00
#
_symmetry.space_group_name_H-M   'P 1'
#
loop_
_entity.id
_entity.type
_entity.pdbx_description
1 polymer ?
#
loop_
_entity_poly.entity_id
_entity_poly.type
_entity_poly.pdbx_seq_one_letter_code
_entity_poly.pdbx_strand_id
1 'polypeptide(L)'
;RNDEIYALTLPFNKFKLGLPSGLSKGLYNFNLMSRLTQHVSDVRDFDKLPIPFLCIATDVETGEQIVLDEGILAQAIIASGALPTLYSPVEINGRLLIDGGVVNNYPIEELKNRGIDFIIGIDVQDGLKNREQLKDVTAVLSQINNFSMIEKMEGKRSLTNIYIKPDIKGFSVVSFDKGQEIIKKGNEKANEFIKELLPLRNIDERPTTFKVIKNDSIFIRDITFNKLENFTRAYVLGKLKIKRNTKIPMTQIEKGISNLNATQNFSAISYSFEKTQSGERLALNLKENKSNTFLKFGIHYDDLYKSGALINYTHKKLIAKNDVASLDVILGDNFRYNFDYYIDNGFYWSFGFNSKMVTFNKNISTDFDNGNVFGDLGINSVNVDFFDLSNQAYVQTIFAQKFSIGIGLEYKHLKLDSETVQNENPIFENSGYLSAFGYMKYDSFDQKYFPRKGWGMNSELKSYLYSTDYTNIFQRFSIAKADFGFAQSVFKNMTFKAQTEGGFAIGERSVSYFDFILGGYGFQQVNNIKPFYGYDFLSIAGDSYVKLLFTADYELFKKHHLNFSANYANIGNKIFDRIDSWFQRPNFSGYSFGYGLETIIGPVEIKHSWSPETRDHHTWFSVGFWF
;
A
#
# COMPACT_ATOMS: atom_id res chain seq x y z
N ARG A 1 -4.15 -0.11 5.17
CA ARG A 1 -2.83 0.59 5.24
C ARG A 1 -1.88 0.04 6.31
N ASN A 2 -2.32 -0.85 7.19
CA ASN A 2 -1.39 -1.50 8.13
C ASN A 2 -0.30 -2.33 7.42
N ASP A 3 -0.55 -2.78 6.20
CA ASP A 3 0.43 -3.54 5.41
C ASP A 3 1.47 -2.65 4.69
N GLU A 4 1.32 -1.33 4.72
CA GLU A 4 2.28 -0.38 4.11
C GLU A 4 3.56 -0.17 4.94
N ILE A 5 3.78 -0.96 5.98
CA ILE A 5 4.99 -0.95 6.82
C ILE A 5 5.87 -2.18 6.59
N TYR A 6 5.50 -3.07 5.68
CA TYR A 6 6.24 -4.29 5.39
C TYR A 6 6.82 -4.28 3.99
N ALA A 7 8.12 -4.50 3.88
CA ALA A 7 8.83 -4.61 2.60
C ALA A 7 8.56 -5.95 1.91
N LEU A 8 8.35 -7.02 2.68
CA LEU A 8 8.17 -8.38 2.18
C LEU A 8 7.11 -9.11 3.00
N THR A 9 6.19 -9.81 2.32
CA THR A 9 5.19 -10.69 2.95
C THR A 9 5.27 -12.08 2.34
N LEU A 10 5.49 -13.09 3.17
CA LEU A 10 5.62 -14.49 2.76
C LEU A 10 4.56 -15.36 3.46
N PRO A 11 3.86 -16.24 2.74
CA PRO A 11 3.02 -17.25 3.36
C PRO A 11 3.90 -18.22 4.16
N PHE A 12 3.41 -18.60 5.34
CA PHE A 12 4.13 -19.47 6.27
C PHE A 12 3.20 -20.61 6.70
N ASN A 13 3.45 -21.81 6.21
CA ASN A 13 2.61 -22.96 6.48
C ASN A 13 3.43 -24.15 6.97
N LYS A 14 3.00 -24.78 8.06
CA LYS A 14 3.66 -25.97 8.62
C LYS A 14 5.18 -25.77 8.77
N PHE A 15 5.59 -24.62 9.32
CA PHE A 15 7.00 -24.22 9.50
C PHE A 15 7.82 -24.12 8.21
N LYS A 16 7.16 -23.98 7.05
CA LYS A 16 7.83 -23.74 5.77
C LYS A 16 7.43 -22.35 5.23
N LEU A 17 8.43 -21.57 4.84
CA LEU A 17 8.25 -20.34 4.08
C LEU A 17 7.84 -20.71 2.66
N GLY A 18 6.71 -20.21 2.22
CA GLY A 18 6.29 -20.26 0.83
C GLY A 18 6.79 -19.04 0.08
N LEU A 19 7.33 -19.25 -1.10
CA LEU A 19 7.52 -18.13 -2.02
C LEU A 19 6.19 -17.89 -2.76
N PRO A 20 5.82 -16.63 -2.99
CA PRO A 20 4.66 -16.34 -3.83
C PRO A 20 4.93 -16.83 -5.26
N SER A 21 3.91 -17.39 -5.92
CA SER A 21 4.02 -17.88 -7.29
C SER A 21 4.26 -16.78 -8.33
N GLY A 22 4.15 -15.52 -7.93
CA GLY A 22 4.43 -14.33 -8.73
C GLY A 22 4.41 -13.08 -7.86
N LEU A 23 5.08 -12.02 -8.32
CA LEU A 23 5.13 -10.72 -7.63
C LEU A 23 3.76 -10.03 -7.60
N SER A 24 2.91 -10.30 -8.59
CA SER A 24 1.57 -9.71 -8.72
C SER A 24 0.53 -10.78 -9.04
N LYS A 25 -0.66 -10.64 -8.47
CA LYS A 25 -1.83 -11.46 -8.83
C LYS A 25 -2.50 -11.03 -10.15
N GLY A 26 -2.02 -9.99 -10.82
CA GLY A 26 -2.54 -9.52 -12.10
C GLY A 26 -3.95 -8.89 -12.05
N LEU A 27 -4.52 -8.61 -10.87
CA LEU A 27 -5.90 -8.14 -10.75
C LEU A 27 -6.16 -6.81 -11.47
N TYR A 28 -5.20 -5.90 -11.46
CA TYR A 28 -5.32 -4.63 -12.19
C TYR A 28 -5.48 -4.87 -13.70
N ASN A 29 -4.63 -5.74 -14.26
CA ASN A 29 -4.68 -6.09 -15.69
C ASN A 29 -5.98 -6.83 -16.02
N PHE A 30 -6.44 -7.73 -15.15
CA PHE A 30 -7.71 -8.41 -15.31
C PHE A 30 -8.89 -7.43 -15.33
N ASN A 31 -8.95 -6.48 -14.43
CA ASN A 31 -9.96 -5.42 -14.40
C ASN A 31 -9.91 -4.56 -15.68
N LEU A 32 -8.70 -4.21 -16.13
CA LEU A 32 -8.51 -3.46 -17.39
C LEU A 32 -9.03 -4.25 -18.60
N MET A 33 -8.65 -5.52 -18.73
CA MET A 33 -9.12 -6.37 -19.84
C MET A 33 -10.62 -6.60 -19.76
N SER A 34 -11.19 -6.87 -18.59
CA SER A 34 -12.64 -7.02 -18.39
C SER A 34 -13.41 -5.77 -18.83
N ARG A 35 -12.87 -4.57 -18.56
CA ARG A 35 -13.46 -3.31 -19.02
C ARG A 35 -13.35 -3.11 -20.52
N LEU A 36 -12.19 -3.42 -21.13
CA LEU A 36 -11.96 -3.26 -22.56
C LEU A 36 -12.78 -4.26 -23.38
N THR A 37 -13.01 -5.47 -22.89
CA THR A 37 -13.76 -6.55 -23.57
C THR A 37 -15.21 -6.66 -23.10
N GLN A 38 -15.72 -5.70 -22.30
CA GLN A 38 -17.05 -5.76 -21.73
C GLN A 38 -18.16 -5.86 -22.79
N HIS A 39 -18.00 -5.20 -23.94
CA HIS A 39 -18.98 -5.18 -25.03
C HIS A 39 -19.20 -6.57 -25.68
N VAL A 40 -18.28 -7.52 -25.48
CA VAL A 40 -18.35 -8.91 -25.92
C VAL A 40 -18.31 -9.91 -24.76
N SER A 41 -18.60 -9.46 -23.54
CA SER A 41 -18.51 -10.26 -22.32
C SER A 41 -19.42 -11.50 -22.30
N ASP A 42 -20.46 -11.52 -23.10
CA ASP A 42 -21.39 -12.64 -23.28
C ASP A 42 -20.96 -13.66 -24.36
N VAL A 43 -19.98 -13.32 -25.18
CA VAL A 43 -19.44 -14.24 -26.21
C VAL A 43 -18.44 -15.18 -25.54
N ARG A 44 -18.78 -16.48 -25.51
CA ARG A 44 -17.95 -17.53 -24.87
C ARG A 44 -17.12 -18.31 -25.88
N ASP A 45 -17.57 -18.42 -27.08
CA ASP A 45 -16.88 -19.02 -28.23
C ASP A 45 -16.19 -17.89 -29.00
N PHE A 46 -14.86 -17.85 -28.99
CA PHE A 46 -14.12 -16.73 -29.54
C PHE A 46 -14.10 -16.72 -31.08
N ASP A 47 -14.51 -17.81 -31.72
CA ASP A 47 -14.76 -17.81 -33.16
C ASP A 47 -15.99 -16.98 -33.56
N LYS A 48 -16.89 -16.72 -32.58
CA LYS A 48 -18.08 -15.87 -32.76
C LYS A 48 -17.85 -14.40 -32.38
N LEU A 49 -16.64 -14.02 -32.03
CA LEU A 49 -16.29 -12.61 -31.89
C LEU A 49 -16.36 -11.89 -33.24
N PRO A 50 -16.56 -10.56 -33.27
CA PRO A 50 -16.53 -9.78 -34.52
C PRO A 50 -15.28 -10.01 -35.37
N ILE A 51 -14.16 -10.31 -34.77
CA ILE A 51 -12.94 -10.85 -35.36
C ILE A 51 -12.64 -12.12 -34.56
N PRO A 52 -12.65 -13.31 -35.17
CA PRO A 52 -12.27 -14.54 -34.47
C PRO A 52 -10.92 -14.40 -33.79
N PHE A 53 -10.81 -14.97 -32.60
CA PHE A 53 -9.64 -14.79 -31.75
C PHE A 53 -9.23 -16.09 -31.07
N LEU A 54 -7.95 -16.30 -30.95
CA LEU A 54 -7.36 -17.30 -30.06
C LEU A 54 -6.09 -16.73 -29.39
N CYS A 55 -5.73 -17.28 -28.27
CA CYS A 55 -4.42 -17.02 -27.66
C CYS A 55 -3.86 -18.31 -27.07
N ILE A 56 -2.55 -18.31 -26.85
CA ILE A 56 -1.83 -19.48 -26.35
C ILE A 56 -1.46 -19.26 -24.89
N ALA A 57 -1.58 -20.30 -24.09
CA ALA A 57 -1.05 -20.38 -22.74
C ALA A 57 -0.21 -21.65 -22.58
N THR A 58 0.61 -21.69 -21.54
CA THR A 58 1.40 -22.87 -21.16
C THR A 58 0.84 -23.45 -19.89
N ASP A 59 0.53 -24.73 -19.87
CA ASP A 59 0.22 -25.47 -18.64
C ASP A 59 1.50 -25.69 -17.83
N VAL A 60 1.55 -25.16 -16.61
CA VAL A 60 2.75 -25.24 -15.75
C VAL A 60 3.04 -26.68 -15.30
N GLU A 61 2.01 -27.51 -15.15
CA GLU A 61 2.17 -28.86 -14.65
C GLU A 61 2.73 -29.82 -15.71
N THR A 62 2.33 -29.64 -16.97
CA THR A 62 2.70 -30.54 -18.07
C THR A 62 3.73 -29.95 -19.03
N GLY A 63 3.84 -28.61 -19.08
CA GLY A 63 4.62 -27.90 -20.10
C GLY A 63 3.94 -27.89 -21.47
N GLU A 64 2.68 -28.32 -21.56
CA GLU A 64 1.94 -28.38 -22.82
C GLU A 64 1.38 -27.00 -23.22
N GLN A 65 1.28 -26.82 -24.51
CA GLN A 65 0.56 -25.69 -25.09
C GLN A 65 -0.94 -25.86 -24.91
N ILE A 66 -1.62 -24.82 -24.49
CA ILE A 66 -3.08 -24.75 -24.39
C ILE A 66 -3.57 -23.63 -25.30
N VAL A 67 -4.42 -23.99 -26.24
CA VAL A 67 -5.13 -23.02 -27.10
C VAL A 67 -6.36 -22.53 -26.31
N LEU A 68 -6.47 -21.25 -26.13
CA LEU A 68 -7.58 -20.58 -25.47
C LEU A 68 -8.42 -19.87 -26.55
N ASP A 69 -9.51 -20.48 -26.95
CA ASP A 69 -10.45 -20.04 -27.97
C ASP A 69 -11.90 -20.00 -27.49
N GLU A 70 -12.10 -20.27 -26.19
CA GLU A 70 -13.40 -20.18 -25.52
C GLU A 70 -13.27 -19.72 -24.07
N GLY A 71 -14.40 -19.40 -23.44
CA GLY A 71 -14.50 -19.05 -22.03
C GLY A 71 -14.65 -17.55 -21.77
N ILE A 72 -13.95 -17.02 -20.78
CA ILE A 72 -13.94 -15.60 -20.44
C ILE A 72 -12.77 -14.93 -21.15
N LEU A 73 -13.04 -14.11 -22.17
CA LEU A 73 -12.00 -13.50 -23.01
C LEU A 73 -10.94 -12.75 -22.20
N ALA A 74 -11.35 -11.95 -21.21
CA ALA A 74 -10.41 -11.25 -20.34
C ALA A 74 -9.48 -12.21 -19.57
N GLN A 75 -10.00 -13.34 -19.11
CA GLN A 75 -9.23 -14.35 -18.38
C GLN A 75 -8.25 -15.09 -19.29
N ALA A 76 -8.68 -15.41 -20.52
CA ALA A 76 -7.82 -16.03 -21.52
C ALA A 76 -6.63 -15.11 -21.90
N ILE A 77 -6.88 -13.83 -22.14
CA ILE A 77 -5.84 -12.84 -22.44
C ILE A 77 -4.84 -12.71 -21.28
N ILE A 78 -5.33 -12.66 -20.02
CA ILE A 78 -4.45 -12.58 -18.84
C ILE A 78 -3.65 -13.87 -18.64
N ALA A 79 -4.22 -15.03 -18.89
CA ALA A 79 -3.50 -16.30 -18.79
C ALA A 79 -2.38 -16.37 -19.84
N SER A 80 -2.69 -15.96 -21.09
CA SER A 80 -1.73 -15.92 -22.19
C SER A 80 -0.58 -14.94 -21.97
N GLY A 81 -0.78 -13.88 -21.17
CA GLY A 81 0.24 -12.89 -20.83
C GLY A 81 0.72 -12.98 -19.37
N ALA A 82 0.50 -14.09 -18.68
CA ALA A 82 0.95 -14.30 -17.30
C ALA A 82 2.45 -14.65 -17.25
N LEU A 83 3.30 -13.65 -17.47
CA LEU A 83 4.76 -13.82 -17.49
C LEU A 83 5.24 -14.44 -16.16
N PRO A 84 5.93 -15.59 -16.21
CA PRO A 84 6.45 -16.27 -15.02
C PRO A 84 7.25 -15.36 -14.11
N THR A 85 7.15 -15.56 -12.81
CA THR A 85 7.75 -14.76 -11.74
C THR A 85 7.12 -13.38 -11.53
N LEU A 86 6.71 -12.68 -12.60
CA LEU A 86 6.06 -11.37 -12.48
C LEU A 86 4.58 -11.50 -12.11
N TYR A 87 3.86 -12.42 -12.77
CA TYR A 87 2.45 -12.69 -12.47
C TYR A 87 2.26 -14.10 -11.92
N SER A 88 1.30 -14.22 -11.00
CA SER A 88 0.84 -15.55 -10.54
C SER A 88 0.16 -16.28 -11.68
N PRO A 89 0.36 -17.62 -11.82
CA PRO A 89 -0.34 -18.43 -12.78
C PRO A 89 -1.86 -18.31 -12.66
N VAL A 90 -2.56 -18.39 -13.78
CA VAL A 90 -4.02 -18.26 -13.88
C VAL A 90 -4.64 -19.64 -13.99
N GLU A 91 -5.62 -19.94 -13.12
CA GLU A 91 -6.34 -21.23 -13.20
C GLU A 91 -7.55 -21.11 -14.13
N ILE A 92 -7.57 -21.94 -15.18
CA ILE A 92 -8.69 -22.08 -16.12
C ILE A 92 -8.99 -23.58 -16.28
N ASN A 93 -10.23 -23.98 -16.04
CA ASN A 93 -10.70 -25.36 -16.18
C ASN A 93 -9.83 -26.40 -15.43
N GLY A 94 -9.35 -26.01 -14.22
CA GLY A 94 -8.51 -26.87 -13.40
C GLY A 94 -7.03 -26.95 -13.81
N ARG A 95 -6.63 -26.28 -14.90
CA ARG A 95 -5.24 -26.18 -15.37
C ARG A 95 -4.61 -24.89 -14.85
N LEU A 96 -3.35 -24.94 -14.48
CA LEU A 96 -2.59 -23.80 -14.01
C LEU A 96 -1.74 -23.22 -15.17
N LEU A 97 -2.15 -22.06 -15.68
CA LEU A 97 -1.66 -21.50 -16.93
C LEU A 97 -0.75 -20.30 -16.72
N ILE A 98 0.31 -20.23 -17.50
CA ILE A 98 1.24 -19.10 -17.62
C ILE A 98 1.34 -18.64 -19.07
N ASP A 99 2.17 -17.63 -19.31
CA ASP A 99 2.45 -17.06 -20.63
C ASP A 99 2.69 -18.12 -21.70
N GLY A 100 1.96 -17.99 -22.80
CA GLY A 100 2.06 -18.90 -23.95
C GLY A 100 3.41 -18.81 -24.66
N GLY A 101 4.08 -17.67 -24.54
CA GLY A 101 5.41 -17.45 -25.09
C GLY A 101 6.49 -18.41 -24.56
N VAL A 102 6.23 -19.13 -23.47
CA VAL A 102 7.13 -20.17 -22.94
C VAL A 102 7.23 -21.37 -23.90
N VAL A 103 6.12 -21.77 -24.55
CA VAL A 103 6.08 -22.94 -25.45
C VAL A 103 5.86 -22.57 -26.91
N ASN A 104 5.03 -21.56 -27.18
CA ASN A 104 4.68 -21.14 -28.54
C ASN A 104 4.35 -19.64 -28.59
N ASN A 105 5.34 -18.83 -28.89
CA ASN A 105 5.19 -17.37 -28.98
C ASN A 105 4.78 -16.87 -30.39
N TYR A 106 4.65 -17.79 -31.35
CA TYR A 106 4.25 -17.48 -32.73
C TYR A 106 3.38 -18.64 -33.28
N PRO A 107 2.06 -18.65 -32.95
CA PRO A 107 1.18 -19.81 -33.14
C PRO A 107 0.61 -19.92 -34.56
N ILE A 108 1.46 -20.05 -35.54
CA ILE A 108 1.07 -20.10 -36.97
C ILE A 108 0.41 -21.43 -37.34
N GLU A 109 0.83 -22.51 -36.71
CA GLU A 109 0.27 -23.84 -36.93
C GLU A 109 -1.22 -23.90 -36.54
N GLU A 110 -1.61 -23.20 -35.46
CA GLU A 110 -3.01 -23.13 -35.03
C GLU A 110 -3.91 -22.44 -36.07
N LEU A 111 -3.38 -21.42 -36.75
CA LEU A 111 -4.11 -20.75 -37.84
C LEU A 111 -4.21 -21.65 -39.08
N LYS A 112 -3.12 -22.34 -39.45
CA LYS A 112 -3.14 -23.30 -40.54
C LYS A 112 -4.12 -24.44 -40.28
N ASN A 113 -4.14 -25.00 -39.08
CA ASN A 113 -5.07 -26.06 -38.69
C ASN A 113 -6.54 -25.62 -38.72
N ARG A 114 -6.81 -24.31 -38.65
CA ARG A 114 -8.15 -23.70 -38.80
C ARG A 114 -8.49 -23.36 -40.26
N GLY A 115 -7.63 -23.75 -41.20
CA GLY A 115 -7.88 -23.53 -42.64
C GLY A 115 -7.60 -22.10 -43.10
N ILE A 116 -6.76 -21.35 -42.42
CA ILE A 116 -6.34 -20.01 -42.84
C ILE A 116 -5.26 -20.13 -43.90
N ASP A 117 -5.55 -19.69 -45.10
CA ASP A 117 -4.64 -19.81 -46.25
C ASP A 117 -3.60 -18.69 -46.31
N PHE A 118 -3.97 -17.48 -45.88
CA PHE A 118 -3.08 -16.32 -45.95
C PHE A 118 -2.82 -15.76 -44.57
N ILE A 119 -1.55 -15.72 -44.16
CA ILE A 119 -1.12 -15.31 -42.84
C ILE A 119 -0.16 -14.13 -42.90
N ILE A 120 -0.50 -13.06 -42.16
CA ILE A 120 0.40 -11.95 -41.86
C ILE A 120 0.92 -12.19 -40.45
N GLY A 121 2.22 -12.39 -40.31
CA GLY A 121 2.86 -12.64 -39.02
C GLY A 121 3.72 -11.47 -38.57
N ILE A 122 3.53 -11.06 -37.30
CA ILE A 122 4.33 -10.01 -36.68
C ILE A 122 5.18 -10.66 -35.59
N ASP A 123 6.48 -10.73 -35.82
CA ASP A 123 7.44 -11.31 -34.88
C ASP A 123 8.06 -10.23 -34.01
N VAL A 124 7.65 -10.21 -32.73
CA VAL A 124 8.18 -9.32 -31.71
C VAL A 124 9.15 -10.03 -30.75
N GLN A 125 9.71 -11.16 -31.16
CA GLN A 125 10.67 -11.90 -30.39
C GLN A 125 12.08 -11.34 -30.59
N ASP A 126 12.84 -11.26 -29.49
CA ASP A 126 14.27 -11.04 -29.53
C ASP A 126 14.99 -12.32 -30.02
N GLY A 127 16.15 -12.16 -30.65
CA GLY A 127 17.06 -13.26 -30.90
C GLY A 127 17.76 -13.73 -29.62
N LEU A 128 18.67 -14.71 -29.76
CA LEU A 128 19.54 -15.09 -28.65
C LEU A 128 20.44 -13.93 -28.27
N LYS A 129 20.58 -13.72 -26.97
CA LYS A 129 21.46 -12.71 -26.37
C LYS A 129 22.91 -13.12 -26.53
N ASN A 130 23.78 -12.17 -26.77
CA ASN A 130 25.21 -12.39 -26.80
C ASN A 130 25.80 -12.44 -25.39
N ARG A 131 27.08 -12.82 -25.29
CA ARG A 131 27.79 -12.96 -23.99
C ARG A 131 27.73 -11.70 -23.13
N GLU A 132 27.77 -10.52 -23.76
CA GLU A 132 27.77 -9.23 -23.06
C GLU A 132 26.40 -8.88 -22.44
N GLN A 133 25.33 -9.47 -22.96
CA GLN A 133 23.95 -9.28 -22.48
C GLN A 133 23.54 -10.31 -21.42
N LEU A 134 24.31 -11.39 -21.24
CA LEU A 134 24.06 -12.47 -20.27
C LEU A 134 24.79 -12.21 -18.94
N LYS A 135 24.56 -11.02 -18.37
CA LYS A 135 25.27 -10.56 -17.16
C LYS A 135 24.60 -10.93 -15.84
N ASP A 136 23.34 -11.32 -15.87
CA ASP A 136 22.57 -11.64 -14.67
C ASP A 136 21.77 -12.95 -14.83
N VAL A 137 21.33 -13.50 -13.71
CA VAL A 137 20.59 -14.77 -13.64
C VAL A 137 19.29 -14.70 -14.45
N THR A 138 18.61 -13.56 -14.46
CA THR A 138 17.33 -13.40 -15.18
C THR A 138 17.54 -13.42 -16.70
N ALA A 139 18.64 -12.83 -17.17
CA ALA A 139 19.03 -12.86 -18.57
C ALA A 139 19.37 -14.29 -19.03
N VAL A 140 20.09 -15.05 -18.20
CA VAL A 140 20.43 -16.46 -18.48
C VAL A 140 19.18 -17.35 -18.50
N LEU A 141 18.28 -17.21 -17.51
CA LEU A 141 17.03 -17.97 -17.46
C LEU A 141 16.14 -17.65 -18.67
N SER A 142 16.01 -16.37 -19.03
CA SER A 142 15.28 -15.95 -20.22
C SER A 142 15.88 -16.55 -21.50
N GLN A 143 17.20 -16.60 -21.62
CA GLN A 143 17.91 -17.22 -22.75
C GLN A 143 17.58 -18.70 -22.87
N ILE A 144 17.64 -19.44 -21.76
CA ILE A 144 17.34 -20.89 -21.72
C ILE A 144 15.91 -21.15 -22.19
N ASN A 145 14.94 -20.37 -21.71
CA ASN A 145 13.55 -20.49 -22.14
C ASN A 145 13.37 -20.20 -23.64
N ASN A 146 14.18 -19.31 -24.21
CA ASN A 146 14.07 -18.91 -25.61
C ASN A 146 14.72 -19.88 -26.62
N PHE A 147 15.57 -20.81 -26.20
CA PHE A 147 16.27 -21.71 -27.11
C PHE A 147 15.31 -22.48 -28.05
N SER A 148 14.34 -23.19 -27.45
CA SER A 148 13.36 -23.98 -28.23
C SER A 148 12.46 -23.12 -29.11
N MET A 149 12.11 -21.92 -28.68
CA MET A 149 11.30 -21.01 -29.50
C MET A 149 12.02 -20.52 -30.74
N ILE A 150 13.28 -20.11 -30.56
CA ILE A 150 14.09 -19.55 -31.65
C ILE A 150 14.42 -20.64 -32.70
N GLU A 151 14.72 -21.85 -32.24
CA GLU A 151 14.96 -23.00 -33.13
C GLU A 151 13.75 -23.28 -34.05
N LYS A 152 12.53 -23.21 -33.52
CA LYS A 152 11.30 -23.45 -34.29
C LYS A 152 10.92 -22.31 -35.23
N MET A 153 11.47 -21.09 -35.05
CA MET A 153 11.04 -19.90 -35.78
C MET A 153 11.35 -19.95 -37.29
N GLU A 154 12.42 -20.60 -37.70
CA GLU A 154 12.77 -20.69 -39.13
C GLU A 154 11.69 -21.45 -39.92
N GLY A 155 11.23 -22.59 -39.40
CA GLY A 155 10.11 -23.34 -39.97
C GLY A 155 8.80 -22.54 -39.97
N LYS A 156 8.51 -21.84 -38.92
CA LYS A 156 7.30 -21.00 -38.80
C LYS A 156 7.31 -19.79 -39.74
N ARG A 157 8.48 -19.19 -39.93
CA ARG A 157 8.66 -18.11 -40.90
C ARG A 157 8.33 -18.53 -42.32
N SER A 158 8.74 -19.73 -42.72
CA SER A 158 8.46 -20.25 -44.07
C SER A 158 6.97 -20.49 -44.33
N LEU A 159 6.17 -20.66 -43.29
CA LEU A 159 4.70 -20.82 -43.34
C LEU A 159 3.96 -19.48 -43.39
N THR A 160 4.64 -18.35 -43.18
CA THR A 160 4.07 -17.00 -43.13
C THR A 160 4.12 -16.33 -44.48
N ASN A 161 3.00 -15.82 -44.98
CA ASN A 161 2.96 -15.16 -46.31
C ASN A 161 3.61 -13.76 -46.26
N ILE A 162 3.29 -12.96 -45.27
CA ILE A 162 3.96 -11.68 -45.03
C ILE A 162 4.54 -11.72 -43.60
N TYR A 163 5.87 -11.69 -43.52
CA TYR A 163 6.59 -11.73 -42.23
C TYR A 163 7.15 -10.35 -41.88
N ILE A 164 6.65 -9.76 -40.81
CA ILE A 164 7.03 -8.43 -40.33
C ILE A 164 7.79 -8.56 -39.01
N LYS A 165 9.04 -8.11 -38.97
CA LYS A 165 9.86 -8.08 -37.76
C LYS A 165 10.28 -6.66 -37.42
N PRO A 166 9.62 -5.97 -36.46
CA PRO A 166 10.03 -4.66 -36.00
C PRO A 166 11.42 -4.71 -35.33
N ASP A 167 12.18 -3.63 -35.46
CA ASP A 167 13.44 -3.49 -34.72
C ASP A 167 13.18 -3.02 -33.31
N ILE A 168 13.04 -3.99 -32.41
CA ILE A 168 12.80 -3.79 -30.99
C ILE A 168 14.03 -4.04 -30.13
N LYS A 169 15.24 -4.03 -30.72
CA LYS A 169 16.49 -4.14 -29.98
C LYS A 169 16.59 -3.07 -28.90
N GLY A 170 16.96 -3.45 -27.69
CA GLY A 170 17.05 -2.55 -26.54
C GLY A 170 15.76 -2.41 -25.71
N PHE A 171 14.66 -3.04 -26.14
CA PHE A 171 13.48 -3.21 -25.30
C PHE A 171 13.44 -4.62 -24.69
N SER A 172 12.87 -4.74 -23.50
CA SER A 172 12.65 -6.02 -22.83
C SER A 172 11.17 -6.23 -22.55
N VAL A 173 10.80 -7.45 -22.19
CA VAL A 173 9.41 -7.80 -21.79
C VAL A 173 8.87 -6.97 -20.62
N VAL A 174 9.73 -6.27 -19.89
CA VAL A 174 9.36 -5.39 -18.76
C VAL A 174 9.52 -3.90 -19.09
N SER A 175 9.78 -3.52 -20.33
CA SER A 175 9.87 -2.12 -20.77
C SER A 175 8.50 -1.43 -20.91
N PHE A 176 7.66 -1.52 -19.86
CA PHE A 176 6.28 -1.00 -19.87
C PHE A 176 6.20 0.53 -20.01
N ASP A 177 7.24 1.24 -19.63
CA ASP A 177 7.36 2.70 -19.76
C ASP A 177 7.70 3.15 -21.17
N LYS A 178 8.15 2.24 -22.05
CA LYS A 178 8.58 2.49 -23.44
C LYS A 178 7.50 2.18 -24.49
N GLY A 179 6.25 1.96 -24.09
CA GLY A 179 5.17 1.53 -24.98
C GLY A 179 5.01 2.38 -26.24
N GLN A 180 5.11 3.72 -26.14
CA GLN A 180 4.99 4.60 -27.31
C GLN A 180 6.15 4.45 -28.29
N GLU A 181 7.37 4.24 -27.80
CA GLU A 181 8.55 4.01 -28.63
C GLU A 181 8.43 2.68 -29.40
N ILE A 182 7.96 1.62 -28.70
CA ILE A 182 7.73 0.30 -29.29
C ILE A 182 6.66 0.37 -30.39
N ILE A 183 5.53 1.04 -30.14
CA ILE A 183 4.46 1.25 -31.12
C ILE A 183 5.00 1.99 -32.36
N LYS A 184 5.83 3.01 -32.15
CA LYS A 184 6.46 3.76 -33.24
C LYS A 184 7.31 2.84 -34.12
N LYS A 185 8.14 1.97 -33.51
CA LYS A 185 8.95 0.97 -34.24
C LYS A 185 8.09 -0.01 -35.03
N GLY A 186 6.98 -0.46 -34.44
CA GLY A 186 6.00 -1.31 -35.16
C GLY A 186 5.41 -0.61 -36.37
N ASN A 187 4.98 0.65 -36.24
CA ASN A 187 4.43 1.44 -37.37
C ASN A 187 5.46 1.71 -38.46
N GLU A 188 6.69 2.07 -38.11
CA GLU A 188 7.79 2.28 -39.05
C GLU A 188 8.00 1.02 -39.88
N LYS A 189 8.08 -0.15 -39.23
CA LYS A 189 8.29 -1.42 -39.93
C LYS A 189 7.10 -1.83 -40.78
N ALA A 190 5.86 -1.67 -40.30
CA ALA A 190 4.67 -1.99 -41.09
C ALA A 190 4.55 -1.15 -42.38
N ASN A 191 4.99 0.11 -42.34
CA ASN A 191 4.98 0.99 -43.51
C ASN A 191 5.92 0.52 -44.62
N GLU A 192 6.98 -0.22 -44.33
CA GLU A 192 7.86 -0.83 -45.35
C GLU A 192 7.09 -1.86 -46.21
N PHE A 193 6.08 -2.53 -45.63
CA PHE A 193 5.25 -3.56 -46.27
C PHE A 193 3.94 -3.00 -46.85
N ILE A 194 3.75 -1.69 -46.91
CA ILE A 194 2.48 -1.08 -47.32
C ILE A 194 2.07 -1.51 -48.75
N LYS A 195 3.03 -1.70 -49.64
CA LYS A 195 2.79 -2.12 -51.04
C LYS A 195 2.25 -3.55 -51.13
N GLU A 196 2.65 -4.43 -50.19
CA GLU A 196 2.20 -5.82 -50.09
C GLU A 196 0.86 -5.93 -49.39
N LEU A 197 0.61 -5.04 -48.40
CA LEU A 197 -0.60 -5.02 -47.60
C LEU A 197 -1.79 -4.36 -48.33
N LEU A 198 -1.56 -3.32 -49.15
CA LEU A 198 -2.63 -2.59 -49.82
C LEU A 198 -3.51 -3.46 -50.73
N PRO A 199 -2.96 -4.42 -51.54
CA PRO A 199 -3.79 -5.31 -52.37
C PRO A 199 -4.72 -6.22 -51.56
N LEU A 200 -4.41 -6.49 -50.30
CA LEU A 200 -5.20 -7.33 -49.39
C LEU A 200 -6.40 -6.58 -48.79
N ARG A 201 -6.51 -5.29 -49.06
CA ARG A 201 -7.60 -4.46 -48.57
C ARG A 201 -8.90 -4.81 -49.29
N ASN A 202 -9.82 -5.43 -48.58
CA ASN A 202 -11.20 -5.60 -49.07
C ASN A 202 -12.00 -4.35 -48.71
N ILE A 203 -12.45 -3.59 -49.73
CA ILE A 203 -13.14 -2.31 -49.56
C ILE A 203 -14.64 -2.52 -49.30
N ASP A 204 -15.19 -3.64 -49.76
CA ASP A 204 -16.65 -3.82 -49.86
C ASP A 204 -17.32 -4.49 -48.67
N GLU A 205 -16.58 -5.07 -47.70
CA GLU A 205 -17.16 -5.90 -46.64
C GLU A 205 -17.00 -5.36 -45.21
N ARG A 206 -16.56 -4.15 -45.01
CA ARG A 206 -16.46 -3.64 -43.65
C ARG A 206 -17.70 -2.89 -43.21
N PRO A 207 -18.37 -3.30 -42.11
CA PRO A 207 -19.19 -2.37 -41.39
C PRO A 207 -18.27 -1.23 -40.89
N THR A 208 -18.43 -0.07 -41.52
CA THR A 208 -17.53 1.08 -41.46
C THR A 208 -17.40 1.73 -40.05
N THR A 209 -18.12 1.24 -39.07
CA THR A 209 -17.98 1.69 -37.68
C THR A 209 -18.51 0.63 -36.72
N PHE A 210 -17.63 -0.09 -36.04
CA PHE A 210 -18.00 -0.64 -34.74
C PHE A 210 -18.22 0.54 -33.77
N LYS A 211 -19.47 0.95 -33.57
CA LYS A 211 -19.80 1.83 -32.44
C LYS A 211 -19.55 1.03 -31.17
N VAL A 212 -18.34 1.15 -30.62
CA VAL A 212 -18.10 0.74 -29.24
C VAL A 212 -19.00 1.65 -28.39
N ILE A 213 -20.15 1.13 -28.01
CA ILE A 213 -21.00 1.80 -27.02
C ILE A 213 -20.18 1.75 -25.73
N LYS A 214 -19.55 2.86 -25.39
CA LYS A 214 -18.91 3.04 -24.08
C LYS A 214 -20.03 3.10 -23.03
N ASN A 215 -20.50 1.95 -22.61
CA ASN A 215 -21.32 1.84 -21.43
C ASN A 215 -20.42 1.99 -20.20
N ASP A 216 -20.23 3.20 -19.74
CA ASP A 216 -19.46 3.47 -18.51
C ASP A 216 -20.13 2.88 -17.26
N SER A 217 -21.33 2.32 -17.39
CA SER A 217 -22.12 1.75 -16.29
C SER A 217 -22.97 0.56 -16.72
N ILE A 218 -23.05 -0.43 -15.84
CA ILE A 218 -23.75 -1.70 -16.03
C ILE A 218 -24.91 -1.79 -15.05
N PHE A 219 -26.07 -2.27 -15.51
CA PHE A 219 -27.21 -2.55 -14.63
C PHE A 219 -27.04 -3.95 -14.02
N ILE A 220 -26.60 -4.01 -12.76
CA ILE A 220 -26.39 -5.26 -12.05
C ILE A 220 -27.70 -5.77 -11.46
N ARG A 221 -28.28 -6.80 -12.08
CA ARG A 221 -29.49 -7.47 -11.62
C ARG A 221 -29.23 -8.36 -10.42
N ASP A 222 -28.18 -9.18 -10.49
CA ASP A 222 -27.84 -10.14 -9.43
C ASP A 222 -26.32 -10.30 -9.31
N ILE A 223 -25.89 -10.83 -8.17
CA ILE A 223 -24.48 -11.12 -7.88
C ILE A 223 -24.42 -12.56 -7.40
N THR A 224 -23.68 -13.40 -8.14
CA THR A 224 -23.47 -14.79 -7.80
C THR A 224 -21.98 -15.07 -7.58
N PHE A 225 -21.67 -16.11 -6.83
CA PHE A 225 -20.31 -16.62 -6.67
C PHE A 225 -20.34 -18.10 -6.30
N ASN A 226 -19.23 -18.77 -6.53
CA ASN A 226 -19.03 -20.17 -6.20
C ASN A 226 -19.22 -20.42 -4.69
N LYS A 227 -19.45 -21.67 -4.30
CA LYS A 227 -19.55 -22.09 -2.90
C LYS A 227 -18.24 -21.80 -2.17
N LEU A 228 -18.32 -21.12 -1.05
CA LEU A 228 -17.20 -20.82 -0.16
C LEU A 228 -17.28 -21.67 1.10
N GLU A 229 -16.13 -22.06 1.63
CA GLU A 229 -16.02 -22.90 2.83
C GLU A 229 -16.02 -22.06 4.12
N ASN A 230 -15.30 -20.92 4.07
CA ASN A 230 -15.01 -20.13 5.27
C ASN A 230 -15.75 -18.80 5.31
N PHE A 231 -16.21 -18.27 4.18
CA PHE A 231 -16.83 -16.95 4.13
C PHE A 231 -18.29 -17.01 3.74
N THR A 232 -19.09 -16.17 4.41
CA THR A 232 -20.53 -16.08 4.15
C THR A 232 -20.82 -15.16 2.96
N ARG A 233 -22.01 -15.33 2.37
CA ARG A 233 -22.52 -14.41 1.33
C ARG A 233 -22.55 -12.97 1.82
N ALA A 234 -22.97 -12.74 3.07
CA ALA A 234 -23.01 -11.41 3.66
C ALA A 234 -21.63 -10.76 3.73
N TYR A 235 -20.60 -11.53 4.09
CA TYR A 235 -19.21 -11.06 4.10
C TYR A 235 -18.75 -10.56 2.73
N VAL A 236 -18.93 -11.41 1.68
CA VAL A 236 -18.52 -11.05 0.32
C VAL A 236 -19.25 -9.80 -0.19
N LEU A 237 -20.58 -9.77 -0.07
CA LEU A 237 -21.38 -8.63 -0.49
C LEU A 237 -21.06 -7.36 0.32
N GLY A 238 -20.73 -7.54 1.60
CA GLY A 238 -20.29 -6.47 2.48
C GLY A 238 -18.99 -5.81 2.03
N LYS A 239 -18.01 -6.59 1.59
CA LYS A 239 -16.73 -6.06 1.07
C LYS A 239 -16.87 -5.50 -0.34
N LEU A 240 -17.69 -6.12 -1.20
CA LEU A 240 -17.97 -5.61 -2.56
C LEU A 240 -18.66 -4.24 -2.56
N LYS A 241 -19.58 -3.99 -1.63
CA LYS A 241 -20.40 -2.77 -1.56
C LYS A 241 -21.14 -2.45 -2.86
N ILE A 242 -21.52 -3.46 -3.61
CA ILE A 242 -22.30 -3.37 -4.84
C ILE A 242 -23.75 -3.67 -4.50
N LYS A 243 -24.66 -2.75 -4.85
CA LYS A 243 -26.11 -2.94 -4.69
C LYS A 243 -26.68 -3.63 -5.91
N ARG A 244 -27.59 -4.59 -5.69
CA ARG A 244 -28.38 -5.22 -6.75
C ARG A 244 -29.46 -4.28 -7.25
N ASN A 245 -29.96 -4.51 -8.46
CA ASN A 245 -30.98 -3.71 -9.14
C ASN A 245 -30.59 -2.23 -9.28
N THR A 246 -29.31 -1.95 -9.52
CA THR A 246 -28.80 -0.59 -9.70
C THR A 246 -27.87 -0.52 -10.90
N LYS A 247 -27.83 0.65 -11.54
CA LYS A 247 -26.86 0.97 -12.56
C LYS A 247 -25.57 1.44 -11.90
N ILE A 248 -24.46 0.75 -12.16
CA ILE A 248 -23.19 0.92 -11.45
C ILE A 248 -22.08 1.16 -12.46
N PRO A 249 -21.23 2.19 -12.28
CA PRO A 249 -20.07 2.38 -13.13
C PRO A 249 -19.05 1.25 -12.93
N MET A 250 -18.34 0.88 -13.98
CA MET A 250 -17.33 -0.18 -13.95
C MET A 250 -16.26 0.08 -12.88
N THR A 251 -15.87 1.34 -12.69
CA THR A 251 -14.93 1.76 -11.65
C THR A 251 -15.37 1.41 -10.22
N GLN A 252 -16.68 1.42 -9.95
CA GLN A 252 -17.22 1.00 -8.66
C GLN A 252 -17.16 -0.52 -8.49
N ILE A 253 -17.35 -1.29 -9.57
CA ILE A 253 -17.18 -2.75 -9.55
C ILE A 253 -15.72 -3.08 -9.28
N GLU A 254 -14.79 -2.49 -10.03
CA GLU A 254 -13.34 -2.65 -9.84
C GLU A 254 -12.92 -2.33 -8.40
N LYS A 255 -13.48 -1.27 -7.81
CA LYS A 255 -13.24 -0.92 -6.41
C LYS A 255 -13.75 -1.97 -5.44
N GLY A 256 -14.95 -2.52 -5.68
CA GLY A 256 -15.51 -3.61 -4.87
C GLY A 256 -14.63 -4.87 -4.92
N ILE A 257 -14.16 -5.23 -6.10
CA ILE A 257 -13.22 -6.34 -6.30
C ILE A 257 -11.89 -6.08 -5.60
N SER A 258 -11.36 -4.87 -5.71
CA SER A 258 -10.13 -4.46 -5.01
C SER A 258 -10.27 -4.54 -3.49
N ASN A 259 -11.45 -4.21 -2.94
CA ASN A 259 -11.73 -4.37 -1.51
C ASN A 259 -11.70 -5.85 -1.07
N LEU A 260 -12.27 -6.75 -1.87
CA LEU A 260 -12.18 -8.19 -1.59
C LEU A 260 -10.72 -8.67 -1.64
N ASN A 261 -9.96 -8.25 -2.65
CA ASN A 261 -8.55 -8.61 -2.77
C ASN A 261 -7.70 -8.08 -1.60
N ALA A 262 -7.98 -6.86 -1.15
CA ALA A 262 -7.27 -6.25 -0.02
C ALA A 262 -7.44 -7.01 1.30
N THR A 263 -8.48 -7.83 1.43
CA THR A 263 -8.64 -8.72 2.61
C THR A 263 -7.58 -9.82 2.67
N GLN A 264 -6.92 -10.12 1.54
CA GLN A 264 -6.01 -11.26 1.36
C GLN A 264 -6.62 -12.62 1.73
N ASN A 265 -7.94 -12.71 1.83
CA ASN A 265 -8.67 -13.94 2.11
C ASN A 265 -8.88 -14.81 0.87
N PHE A 266 -8.65 -14.22 -0.31
CA PHE A 266 -8.76 -14.90 -1.60
C PHE A 266 -7.40 -14.90 -2.31
N SER A 267 -6.98 -16.07 -2.74
CA SER A 267 -5.75 -16.26 -3.52
C SER A 267 -5.93 -15.77 -4.97
N ALA A 268 -7.12 -16.00 -5.54
CA ALA A 268 -7.51 -15.51 -6.86
C ALA A 268 -8.95 -15.00 -6.85
N ILE A 269 -9.21 -13.95 -7.64
CA ILE A 269 -10.53 -13.38 -7.87
C ILE A 269 -10.67 -13.17 -9.38
N SER A 270 -11.66 -13.81 -9.98
CA SER A 270 -12.09 -13.53 -11.35
C SER A 270 -13.59 -13.30 -11.39
N TYR A 271 -14.07 -12.61 -12.41
CA TYR A 271 -15.49 -12.35 -12.58
C TYR A 271 -15.85 -12.22 -14.06
N SER A 272 -17.13 -12.41 -14.34
CA SER A 272 -17.72 -12.19 -15.66
C SER A 272 -19.09 -11.55 -15.53
N PHE A 273 -19.53 -11.00 -16.66
CA PHE A 273 -20.89 -10.50 -16.78
C PHE A 273 -21.69 -11.48 -17.65
N GLU A 274 -22.89 -11.81 -17.18
CA GLU A 274 -23.82 -12.69 -17.88
C GLU A 274 -25.10 -11.91 -18.15
N LYS A 275 -25.51 -11.81 -19.42
CA LYS A 275 -26.75 -11.16 -19.80
C LYS A 275 -27.95 -11.93 -19.23
N THR A 276 -28.89 -11.20 -18.67
CA THR A 276 -30.19 -11.70 -18.20
C THR A 276 -31.31 -10.94 -18.89
N GLN A 277 -32.54 -11.38 -18.76
CA GLN A 277 -33.70 -10.70 -19.39
C GLN A 277 -33.86 -9.22 -18.95
N SER A 278 -33.31 -8.82 -17.81
CA SER A 278 -33.53 -7.48 -17.23
C SER A 278 -32.24 -6.81 -16.71
N GLY A 279 -31.10 -7.11 -17.31
CA GLY A 279 -29.80 -6.56 -16.92
C GLY A 279 -28.69 -7.60 -16.95
N GLU A 280 -27.64 -7.39 -16.16
CA GLU A 280 -26.50 -8.30 -16.11
C GLU A 280 -26.36 -8.95 -14.71
N ARG A 281 -25.92 -10.19 -14.70
CA ARG A 281 -25.48 -10.88 -13.50
C ARG A 281 -23.95 -10.75 -13.40
N LEU A 282 -23.46 -10.26 -12.27
CA LEU A 282 -22.04 -10.30 -11.93
C LEU A 282 -21.75 -11.67 -11.30
N ALA A 283 -21.10 -12.55 -12.04
CA ALA A 283 -20.66 -13.86 -11.58
C ALA A 283 -19.19 -13.78 -11.14
N LEU A 284 -18.93 -14.03 -9.85
CA LEU A 284 -17.58 -14.04 -9.29
C LEU A 284 -17.11 -15.47 -9.09
N ASN A 285 -15.86 -15.73 -9.39
CA ASN A 285 -15.15 -16.93 -8.99
C ASN A 285 -14.08 -16.55 -7.96
N LEU A 286 -14.29 -16.99 -6.72
CA LEU A 286 -13.48 -16.63 -5.57
C LEU A 286 -12.74 -17.87 -5.07
N LYS A 287 -11.42 -17.90 -5.20
CA LYS A 287 -10.59 -18.97 -4.66
C LYS A 287 -10.10 -18.56 -3.27
N GLU A 288 -10.55 -19.25 -2.24
CA GLU A 288 -10.12 -18.95 -0.86
C GLU A 288 -8.62 -19.21 -0.69
N ASN A 289 -7.97 -18.35 0.08
CA ASN A 289 -6.57 -18.52 0.40
C ASN A 289 -6.39 -19.67 1.38
N LYS A 290 -5.56 -20.64 1.02
CA LYS A 290 -5.23 -21.79 1.86
C LYS A 290 -4.26 -21.42 3.00
N SER A 291 -3.49 -20.37 2.83
CA SER A 291 -2.53 -19.89 3.83
C SER A 291 -3.22 -18.94 4.80
N ASN A 292 -3.26 -19.34 6.06
CA ASN A 292 -3.77 -18.49 7.15
C ASN A 292 -2.65 -17.77 7.90
N THR A 293 -1.40 -18.18 7.68
CA THR A 293 -0.24 -17.65 8.40
C THR A 293 0.72 -16.97 7.44
N PHE A 294 1.25 -15.82 7.85
CA PHE A 294 2.19 -15.01 7.08
C PHE A 294 3.31 -14.52 7.97
N LEU A 295 4.53 -14.51 7.43
CA LEU A 295 5.66 -13.77 7.96
C LEU A 295 5.88 -12.54 7.10
N LYS A 296 6.04 -11.38 7.74
CA LYS A 296 6.29 -10.12 7.06
C LYS A 296 7.55 -9.50 7.64
N PHE A 297 8.27 -8.77 6.82
CA PHE A 297 9.56 -8.20 7.18
C PHE A 297 9.62 -6.72 6.82
N GLY A 298 10.27 -5.95 7.68
CA GLY A 298 10.55 -4.54 7.46
C GLY A 298 11.89 -4.18 8.06
N ILE A 299 12.47 -3.10 7.60
CA ILE A 299 13.67 -2.49 8.18
C ILE A 299 13.44 -1.00 8.29
N HIS A 300 14.02 -0.39 9.32
CA HIS A 300 14.07 1.05 9.40
C HIS A 300 15.31 1.55 10.14
N TYR A 301 15.60 2.82 9.90
CA TYR A 301 16.50 3.64 10.69
C TYR A 301 15.89 5.04 10.84
N ASP A 302 15.87 5.57 12.04
CA ASP A 302 15.61 6.97 12.36
C ASP A 302 16.42 7.43 13.58
N ASP A 303 16.42 8.74 13.83
CA ASP A 303 17.29 9.29 14.87
C ASP A 303 16.74 9.09 16.30
N LEU A 304 15.46 8.71 16.46
CA LEU A 304 14.88 8.40 17.77
C LEU A 304 15.06 6.93 18.15
N TYR A 305 14.59 6.04 17.29
CA TYR A 305 14.58 4.60 17.58
C TYR A 305 15.83 3.88 17.06
N LYS A 306 16.70 4.57 16.31
CA LYS A 306 17.91 4.02 15.68
C LYS A 306 17.58 2.91 14.68
N SER A 307 18.39 1.88 14.60
CA SER A 307 18.17 0.77 13.68
C SER A 307 17.08 -0.19 14.21
N GLY A 308 16.28 -0.72 13.30
CA GLY A 308 15.25 -1.71 13.63
C GLY A 308 14.97 -2.67 12.47
N ALA A 309 14.97 -3.96 12.77
CA ALA A 309 14.47 -5.02 11.89
C ALA A 309 13.13 -5.52 12.43
N LEU A 310 12.09 -5.38 11.65
CA LEU A 310 10.75 -5.83 11.99
C LEU A 310 10.51 -7.22 11.44
N ILE A 311 10.06 -8.12 12.30
CA ILE A 311 9.54 -9.43 11.96
C ILE A 311 8.09 -9.48 12.44
N ASN A 312 7.17 -9.68 11.51
CA ASN A 312 5.76 -9.85 11.81
C ASN A 312 5.32 -11.29 11.63
N TYR A 313 4.58 -11.80 12.59
CA TYR A 313 3.82 -13.04 12.49
C TYR A 313 2.33 -12.71 12.47
N THR A 314 1.67 -12.95 11.34
CA THR A 314 0.21 -12.77 11.19
C THR A 314 -0.46 -14.12 11.03
N HIS A 315 -1.46 -14.40 11.87
CA HIS A 315 -2.31 -15.58 11.77
C HIS A 315 -3.77 -15.17 11.62
N LYS A 316 -4.43 -15.65 10.58
CA LYS A 316 -5.86 -15.42 10.31
C LYS A 316 -6.66 -16.63 10.74
N LYS A 317 -7.87 -16.43 11.24
CA LYS A 317 -8.79 -17.49 11.69
C LYS A 317 -8.19 -18.30 12.85
N LEU A 318 -7.66 -17.60 13.85
CA LEU A 318 -7.03 -18.20 15.03
C LEU A 318 -8.09 -18.80 15.96
N ILE A 319 -9.12 -18.04 16.32
CA ILE A 319 -10.23 -18.42 17.22
C ILE A 319 -11.56 -18.34 16.47
N ALA A 320 -11.78 -17.28 15.70
CA ALA A 320 -12.99 -17.02 14.92
C ALA A 320 -12.70 -17.08 13.41
N LYS A 321 -13.74 -17.29 12.58
CA LYS A 321 -13.58 -17.36 11.12
C LYS A 321 -13.11 -16.06 10.47
N ASN A 322 -13.28 -14.94 11.15
CA ASN A 322 -13.03 -13.58 10.65
C ASN A 322 -12.07 -12.79 11.53
N ASP A 323 -11.27 -13.47 12.33
CA ASP A 323 -10.25 -12.81 13.15
C ASP A 323 -8.87 -12.79 12.48
N VAL A 324 -8.04 -11.90 12.99
CA VAL A 324 -6.63 -11.77 12.63
C VAL A 324 -5.85 -11.48 13.93
N ALA A 325 -4.86 -12.30 14.19
CA ALA A 325 -3.84 -12.05 15.20
C ALA A 325 -2.54 -11.66 14.49
N SER A 326 -1.93 -10.57 14.88
CA SER A 326 -0.69 -10.03 14.27
C SER A 326 0.26 -9.59 15.37
N LEU A 327 1.48 -10.10 15.33
CA LEU A 327 2.55 -9.74 16.26
C LEU A 327 3.72 -9.17 15.48
N ASP A 328 4.00 -7.89 15.66
CA ASP A 328 5.23 -7.23 15.24
C ASP A 328 6.26 -7.32 16.36
N VAL A 329 7.46 -7.78 16.04
CA VAL A 329 8.63 -7.73 16.92
C VAL A 329 9.70 -6.93 16.19
N ILE A 330 10.15 -5.85 16.81
CA ILE A 330 11.18 -4.96 16.28
C ILE A 330 12.47 -5.19 17.09
N LEU A 331 13.46 -5.72 16.42
CA LEU A 331 14.79 -6.02 16.97
C LEU A 331 15.78 -4.98 16.45
N GLY A 332 16.61 -4.45 17.32
CA GLY A 332 17.61 -3.44 17.01
C GLY A 332 18.06 -2.70 18.26
N ASP A 333 18.45 -1.45 18.13
CA ASP A 333 18.94 -0.63 19.24
C ASP A 333 17.89 -0.45 20.34
N ASN A 334 16.62 -0.35 19.94
CA ASN A 334 15.50 -0.19 20.85
C ASN A 334 14.45 -1.28 20.58
N PHE A 335 14.29 -2.20 21.52
CA PHE A 335 13.34 -3.29 21.40
C PHE A 335 11.91 -2.78 21.53
N ARG A 336 11.05 -3.19 20.59
CA ARG A 336 9.63 -2.82 20.58
C ARG A 336 8.79 -3.99 20.11
N TYR A 337 7.53 -4.07 20.54
CA TYR A 337 6.57 -4.97 19.93
C TYR A 337 5.19 -4.32 19.79
N ASN A 338 4.37 -4.88 18.89
CA ASN A 338 2.96 -4.54 18.75
C ASN A 338 2.17 -5.80 18.42
N PHE A 339 1.29 -6.19 19.32
CA PHE A 339 0.37 -7.31 19.14
C PHE A 339 -1.03 -6.77 18.90
N ASP A 340 -1.66 -7.17 17.80
CA ASP A 340 -3.03 -6.84 17.46
C ASP A 340 -3.86 -8.10 17.30
N TYR A 341 -4.97 -8.21 18.00
CA TYR A 341 -6.01 -9.18 17.76
C TYR A 341 -7.29 -8.48 17.37
N TYR A 342 -7.86 -8.80 16.22
CA TYR A 342 -8.98 -8.09 15.65
C TYR A 342 -10.01 -9.05 15.05
N ILE A 343 -11.29 -8.89 15.41
CA ILE A 343 -12.42 -9.62 14.84
C ILE A 343 -13.20 -8.68 13.93
N ASP A 344 -13.11 -8.92 12.60
CA ASP A 344 -13.77 -8.09 11.58
C ASP A 344 -15.21 -8.59 11.31
N ASN A 345 -16.18 -7.92 11.88
CA ASN A 345 -17.60 -8.22 11.65
C ASN A 345 -18.20 -7.45 10.43
N GLY A 346 -17.35 -6.84 9.60
CA GLY A 346 -17.76 -6.16 8.38
C GLY A 346 -18.52 -4.86 8.63
N PHE A 347 -19.86 -4.87 8.48
CA PHE A 347 -20.71 -3.68 8.68
C PHE A 347 -21.08 -3.40 10.13
N TYR A 348 -20.84 -4.36 11.03
CA TYR A 348 -21.20 -4.28 12.43
C TYR A 348 -20.01 -3.84 13.27
N TRP A 349 -20.25 -3.72 14.58
CA TRP A 349 -19.18 -3.48 15.53
C TRP A 349 -18.16 -4.61 15.51
N SER A 350 -16.93 -4.23 15.32
CA SER A 350 -15.75 -5.11 15.35
C SER A 350 -15.03 -4.94 16.67
N PHE A 351 -14.38 -5.99 17.15
CA PHE A 351 -13.69 -6.02 18.43
C PHE A 351 -12.19 -6.09 18.20
N GLY A 352 -11.44 -5.34 18.98
CA GLY A 352 -9.98 -5.34 18.94
C GLY A 352 -9.36 -5.38 20.32
N PHE A 353 -8.21 -6.05 20.38
CA PHE A 353 -7.27 -5.98 21.49
C PHE A 353 -5.90 -5.65 20.91
N ASN A 354 -5.25 -4.62 21.49
CA ASN A 354 -3.90 -4.23 21.13
C ASN A 354 -3.02 -4.22 22.35
N SER A 355 -1.82 -4.79 22.25
CA SER A 355 -0.76 -4.68 23.26
C SER A 355 0.49 -4.17 22.59
N LYS A 356 0.98 -3.03 22.99
CA LYS A 356 2.13 -2.35 22.39
C LYS A 356 3.13 -1.97 23.45
N MET A 357 4.41 -2.27 23.18
CA MET A 357 5.52 -1.82 23.99
C MET A 357 6.47 -0.99 23.13
N VAL A 358 6.85 0.15 23.63
CA VAL A 358 7.80 1.07 23.01
C VAL A 358 8.90 1.40 24.01
N THR A 359 10.15 1.24 23.57
CA THR A 359 11.31 1.69 24.33
C THR A 359 12.18 2.57 23.46
N PHE A 360 12.80 3.56 24.05
CA PHE A 360 13.92 4.29 23.47
C PHE A 360 14.77 4.92 24.54
N ASN A 361 16.04 5.17 24.19
CA ASN A 361 16.99 5.91 25.01
C ASN A 361 17.42 7.17 24.24
N LYS A 362 17.37 8.32 24.87
CA LYS A 362 17.74 9.59 24.23
C LYS A 362 18.37 10.54 25.21
N ASN A 363 19.48 11.14 24.82
CA ASN A 363 20.04 12.29 25.52
C ASN A 363 19.24 13.54 25.15
N ILE A 364 18.71 14.24 26.13
CA ILE A 364 18.01 15.51 25.98
C ILE A 364 18.80 16.62 26.65
N SER A 365 18.80 17.81 26.04
CA SER A 365 19.40 19.01 26.63
C SER A 365 18.62 19.43 27.89
N THR A 366 19.32 19.91 28.91
CA THR A 366 18.70 20.45 30.14
C THR A 366 18.19 21.87 30.00
N ASP A 367 18.39 22.52 28.85
CA ASP A 367 17.77 23.82 28.52
C ASP A 367 16.26 23.73 28.22
N PHE A 368 15.66 22.65 28.63
CA PHE A 368 14.24 22.37 28.52
C PHE A 368 13.44 23.41 29.29
N ASP A 369 12.61 24.16 28.59
CA ASP A 369 11.79 25.32 28.98
C ASP A 369 11.53 25.49 30.50
N ASN A 370 12.01 26.61 31.04
CA ASN A 370 11.68 27.16 32.40
C ASN A 370 12.22 26.49 33.65
N GLY A 371 13.14 25.57 33.55
CA GLY A 371 13.68 25.00 34.78
C GLY A 371 15.09 24.45 34.63
N ASN A 372 16.07 25.29 34.78
CA ASN A 372 17.46 24.91 34.89
C ASN A 372 17.76 24.15 36.18
N VAL A 373 16.86 23.19 36.55
CA VAL A 373 16.99 22.39 37.77
C VAL A 373 18.29 21.59 37.76
N PHE A 374 18.82 21.25 36.62
CA PHE A 374 20.07 20.52 36.44
C PHE A 374 21.25 21.42 36.07
N GLY A 375 20.98 22.65 35.58
CA GLY A 375 22.04 23.61 35.22
C GLY A 375 22.87 24.05 36.42
N ASP A 376 22.24 24.19 37.56
CA ASP A 376 22.90 24.49 38.84
C ASP A 376 23.84 23.34 39.29
N LEU A 377 23.62 22.14 38.78
CA LEU A 377 24.48 20.95 39.00
C LEU A 377 25.55 20.79 37.93
N GLY A 378 25.64 21.71 36.96
CA GLY A 378 26.59 21.64 35.84
C GLY A 378 26.28 20.52 34.83
N ILE A 379 25.05 20.00 34.80
CA ILE A 379 24.60 18.96 33.87
C ILE A 379 23.95 19.61 32.65
N ASN A 380 24.58 19.50 31.49
CA ASN A 380 24.10 20.07 30.24
C ASN A 380 23.17 19.14 29.44
N SER A 381 23.15 17.84 29.74
CA SER A 381 22.26 16.86 29.12
C SER A 381 21.96 15.72 30.07
N VAL A 382 20.76 15.18 29.95
CA VAL A 382 20.27 14.05 30.71
C VAL A 382 19.90 12.94 29.76
N ASN A 383 20.39 11.73 30.03
CA ASN A 383 19.95 10.54 29.33
C ASN A 383 18.60 10.10 29.88
N VAL A 384 17.61 9.92 29.02
CA VAL A 384 16.27 9.46 29.38
C VAL A 384 16.00 8.09 28.77
N ASP A 385 15.75 7.12 29.64
CA ASP A 385 15.24 5.82 29.31
C ASP A 385 13.71 5.83 29.38
N PHE A 386 13.09 5.62 28.22
CA PHE A 386 11.64 5.65 28.07
C PHE A 386 11.11 4.23 27.85
N PHE A 387 10.14 3.86 28.67
CA PHE A 387 9.39 2.60 28.53
C PHE A 387 7.89 2.87 28.61
N ASP A 388 7.14 2.43 27.63
CA ASP A 388 5.67 2.54 27.54
C ASP A 388 5.08 1.20 27.11
N LEU A 389 4.31 0.58 28.00
CA LEU A 389 3.53 -0.62 27.74
C LEU A 389 2.05 -0.28 27.77
N SER A 390 1.36 -0.39 26.66
CA SER A 390 -0.06 -0.05 26.52
C SER A 390 -0.85 -1.29 26.09
N ASN A 391 -1.93 -1.59 26.83
CA ASN A 391 -2.87 -2.67 26.53
C ASN A 391 -4.26 -2.08 26.35
N GLN A 392 -4.85 -2.22 25.19
CA GLN A 392 -6.13 -1.64 24.80
C GLN A 392 -7.13 -2.73 24.42
N ALA A 393 -8.35 -2.63 24.94
CA ALA A 393 -9.50 -3.38 24.47
C ALA A 393 -10.55 -2.40 23.95
N TYR A 394 -11.00 -2.58 22.71
CA TYR A 394 -11.87 -1.62 22.07
C TYR A 394 -12.92 -2.26 21.15
N VAL A 395 -13.97 -1.50 20.88
CA VAL A 395 -14.95 -1.78 19.85
C VAL A 395 -14.95 -0.63 18.86
N GLN A 396 -15.06 -0.97 17.57
CA GLN A 396 -15.10 0.02 16.50
C GLN A 396 -16.07 -0.37 15.39
N THR A 397 -16.51 0.64 14.65
CA THR A 397 -17.25 0.45 13.41
C THR A 397 -16.62 1.29 12.30
N ILE A 398 -16.74 0.83 11.04
CA ILE A 398 -16.15 1.49 9.88
C ILE A 398 -17.25 1.86 8.90
N PHE A 399 -17.37 3.16 8.59
CA PHE A 399 -18.29 3.69 7.60
C PHE A 399 -17.55 4.04 6.31
N ALA A 400 -18.19 3.77 5.17
CA ALA A 400 -17.70 4.14 3.84
C ALA A 400 -16.22 3.76 3.58
N GLN A 401 -15.65 2.78 4.31
CA GLN A 401 -14.27 2.29 4.22
C GLN A 401 -13.17 3.30 4.57
N LYS A 402 -13.53 4.48 4.97
CA LYS A 402 -12.59 5.59 5.20
C LYS A 402 -12.75 6.22 6.57
N PHE A 403 -13.89 6.00 7.20
CA PHE A 403 -14.25 6.63 8.47
C PHE A 403 -14.46 5.55 9.54
N SER A 404 -13.72 5.62 10.64
CA SER A 404 -13.86 4.72 11.77
C SER A 404 -14.15 5.50 13.05
N ILE A 405 -15.02 4.94 13.87
CA ILE A 405 -15.30 5.40 15.24
C ILE A 405 -15.08 4.22 16.16
N GLY A 406 -14.41 4.43 17.27
CA GLY A 406 -14.18 3.41 18.29
C GLY A 406 -14.16 3.99 19.68
N ILE A 407 -14.44 3.13 20.64
CA ILE A 407 -14.32 3.39 22.08
C ILE A 407 -13.64 2.20 22.75
N GLY A 408 -12.94 2.44 23.83
CA GLY A 408 -12.23 1.36 24.52
C GLY A 408 -11.70 1.76 25.88
N LEU A 409 -11.04 0.79 26.50
CA LEU A 409 -10.29 0.93 27.74
C LEU A 409 -8.83 0.64 27.48
N GLU A 410 -7.95 1.36 28.16
CA GLU A 410 -6.51 1.15 28.10
C GLU A 410 -5.95 1.01 29.51
N TYR A 411 -5.10 0.02 29.70
CA TYR A 411 -4.15 -0.03 30.79
C TYR A 411 -2.75 0.24 30.26
N LYS A 412 -2.13 1.30 30.75
CA LYS A 412 -0.79 1.75 30.35
C LYS A 412 0.14 1.68 31.55
N HIS A 413 1.35 1.14 31.35
CA HIS A 413 2.45 1.26 32.29
C HIS A 413 3.54 2.12 31.66
N LEU A 414 3.84 3.25 32.33
CA LEU A 414 4.84 4.22 31.91
C LEU A 414 5.99 4.21 32.90
N LYS A 415 7.22 4.07 32.39
CA LYS A 415 8.43 4.21 33.19
C LYS A 415 9.39 5.17 32.50
N LEU A 416 9.90 6.13 33.26
CA LEU A 416 10.91 7.10 32.84
C LEU A 416 11.99 7.12 33.89
N ASP A 417 13.22 6.84 33.49
CA ASP A 417 14.39 6.87 34.36
C ASP A 417 15.60 7.45 33.63
N SER A 418 16.67 7.71 34.38
CA SER A 418 17.90 8.27 33.85
C SER A 418 19.11 7.68 34.57
N GLU A 419 20.07 7.19 33.82
CA GLU A 419 21.35 6.77 34.37
C GLU A 419 22.26 7.95 34.75
N THR A 420 22.03 9.14 34.18
CA THR A 420 22.87 10.33 34.42
C THR A 420 22.71 10.85 35.86
N VAL A 421 21.57 10.61 36.49
CA VAL A 421 21.18 11.17 37.80
C VAL A 421 21.16 10.10 38.90
N GLN A 422 21.96 9.05 38.76
CA GLN A 422 21.95 7.85 39.63
C GLN A 422 21.97 8.08 41.13
N ASN A 423 22.46 9.23 41.61
CA ASN A 423 22.59 9.52 43.04
C ASN A 423 21.42 10.35 43.65
N GLU A 424 20.47 10.87 42.81
CA GLU A 424 19.44 11.81 43.28
C GLU A 424 17.99 11.48 42.90
N ASN A 425 17.58 10.25 42.80
CA ASN A 425 16.30 9.75 42.28
C ASN A 425 16.31 9.54 40.75
N PRO A 426 16.84 8.43 40.27
CA PRO A 426 16.92 8.14 38.83
C PRO A 426 15.56 7.86 38.18
N ILE A 427 14.52 7.63 38.97
CA ILE A 427 13.17 7.29 38.47
C ILE A 427 12.28 8.51 38.53
N PHE A 428 11.92 9.04 37.36
CA PHE A 428 11.02 10.18 37.21
C PHE A 428 9.54 9.75 37.23
N GLU A 429 9.25 8.56 36.69
CA GLU A 429 7.92 7.99 36.60
C GLU A 429 7.99 6.46 36.61
N ASN A 430 7.06 5.80 37.29
CA ASN A 430 6.91 4.35 37.24
C ASN A 430 5.50 3.96 37.71
N SER A 431 4.49 4.27 36.89
CA SER A 431 3.10 4.07 37.29
C SER A 431 2.29 3.36 36.18
N GLY A 432 1.27 2.66 36.64
CA GLY A 432 0.22 2.12 35.79
C GLY A 432 -0.98 3.06 35.73
N TYR A 433 -1.57 3.24 34.56
CA TYR A 433 -2.71 4.13 34.33
C TYR A 433 -3.85 3.37 33.69
N LEU A 434 -5.06 3.47 34.21
CA LEU A 434 -6.29 3.01 33.59
C LEU A 434 -7.00 4.20 32.97
N SER A 435 -7.29 4.12 31.69
CA SER A 435 -8.02 5.16 30.96
C SER A 435 -9.15 4.59 30.10
N ALA A 436 -10.17 5.40 29.88
CA ALA A 436 -11.17 5.19 28.85
C ALA A 436 -10.88 6.13 27.67
N PHE A 437 -11.03 5.63 26.45
CA PHE A 437 -10.79 6.45 25.25
C PHE A 437 -11.87 6.30 24.21
N GLY A 438 -12.04 7.34 23.40
CA GLY A 438 -12.84 7.34 22.19
C GLY A 438 -12.07 8.00 21.07
N TYR A 439 -12.21 7.50 19.86
CA TYR A 439 -11.55 8.07 18.70
C TYR A 439 -12.43 8.10 17.45
N MET A 440 -12.06 9.01 16.57
CA MET A 440 -12.65 9.14 15.24
C MET A 440 -11.53 9.35 14.24
N LYS A 441 -11.50 8.51 13.19
CA LYS A 441 -10.47 8.55 12.15
C LYS A 441 -11.10 8.56 10.77
N TYR A 442 -10.57 9.40 9.90
CA TYR A 442 -10.88 9.42 8.49
C TYR A 442 -9.59 9.46 7.69
N ASP A 443 -9.51 8.67 6.62
CA ASP A 443 -8.35 8.65 5.76
C ASP A 443 -8.76 8.41 4.31
N SER A 444 -8.43 9.35 3.44
CA SER A 444 -8.64 9.29 2.00
C SER A 444 -7.38 9.56 1.18
N PHE A 445 -6.25 9.70 1.82
CA PHE A 445 -4.99 9.86 1.10
C PHE A 445 -4.75 8.69 0.14
N ASP A 446 -4.16 8.95 -1.01
CA ASP A 446 -3.83 7.93 -1.99
C ASP A 446 -2.63 7.06 -1.55
N GLN A 447 -1.65 7.64 -0.84
CA GLN A 447 -0.51 6.92 -0.27
C GLN A 447 -0.08 7.52 1.08
N LYS A 448 0.71 6.76 1.87
CA LYS A 448 1.04 7.10 3.25
C LYS A 448 2.12 8.18 3.36
N TYR A 449 3.23 8.03 2.62
CA TYR A 449 4.43 8.86 2.83
C TYR A 449 4.49 10.10 1.94
N PHE A 450 4.18 9.98 0.65
CA PHE A 450 4.16 11.09 -0.31
C PHE A 450 2.76 11.25 -0.92
N PRO A 451 1.72 11.54 -0.12
CA PRO A 451 0.36 11.65 -0.63
C PRO A 451 0.23 12.80 -1.62
N ARG A 452 -0.39 12.51 -2.77
CA ARG A 452 -0.64 13.48 -3.85
C ARG A 452 -2.02 14.09 -3.78
N LYS A 453 -2.97 13.37 -3.16
CA LYS A 453 -4.36 13.81 -3.01
C LYS A 453 -5.03 13.15 -1.83
N GLY A 454 -6.04 13.81 -1.32
CA GLY A 454 -6.87 13.30 -0.26
C GLY A 454 -6.78 14.14 0.99
N TRP A 455 -7.50 13.71 2.01
CA TRP A 455 -7.46 14.30 3.33
C TRP A 455 -7.64 13.24 4.41
N GLY A 456 -7.16 13.54 5.58
CA GLY A 456 -7.24 12.70 6.75
C GLY A 456 -7.60 13.51 7.98
N MET A 457 -8.25 12.86 8.92
CA MET A 457 -8.58 13.40 10.23
C MET A 457 -8.40 12.28 11.26
N ASN A 458 -7.81 12.61 12.38
CA ASN A 458 -7.75 11.74 13.53
C ASN A 458 -8.03 12.56 14.78
N SER A 459 -8.98 12.14 15.59
CA SER A 459 -9.29 12.77 16.87
C SER A 459 -9.45 11.72 17.94
N GLU A 460 -8.99 12.02 19.13
CA GLU A 460 -9.02 11.14 20.29
C GLU A 460 -9.34 11.97 21.54
N LEU A 461 -10.21 11.42 22.37
CA LEU A 461 -10.41 11.84 23.75
C LEU A 461 -10.05 10.65 24.64
N LYS A 462 -9.13 10.86 25.57
CA LYS A 462 -8.68 9.85 26.53
C LYS A 462 -8.81 10.40 27.95
N SER A 463 -9.55 9.71 28.81
CA SER A 463 -9.78 10.08 30.20
C SER A 463 -9.06 9.12 31.13
N TYR A 464 -8.10 9.59 31.87
CA TYR A 464 -7.34 8.84 32.85
C TYR A 464 -8.12 8.80 34.18
N LEU A 465 -8.53 7.59 34.56
CA LEU A 465 -9.49 7.35 35.62
C LEU A 465 -8.84 6.90 36.94
N TYR A 466 -7.71 6.18 36.80
CA TYR A 466 -6.98 5.60 37.93
C TYR A 466 -5.50 5.51 37.62
N SER A 467 -4.66 5.64 38.64
CA SER A 467 -3.21 5.39 38.55
C SER A 467 -2.75 4.58 39.77
N THR A 468 -1.72 3.77 39.59
CA THR A 468 -0.97 3.18 40.69
C THR A 468 -0.09 4.20 41.40
N ASP A 469 0.03 5.39 40.82
CA ASP A 469 0.74 6.61 41.23
C ASP A 469 1.90 6.38 42.23
N TYR A 470 3.08 6.35 41.67
CA TYR A 470 4.32 6.15 42.42
C TYR A 470 4.50 7.19 43.57
N THR A 471 3.95 8.40 43.41
CA THR A 471 4.07 9.52 44.35
C THR A 471 2.79 9.81 45.15
N ASN A 472 1.68 9.11 44.88
CA ASN A 472 0.34 9.31 45.44
C ASN A 472 -0.25 10.72 45.23
N ILE A 473 0.08 11.38 44.13
CA ILE A 473 -0.43 12.71 43.74
C ILE A 473 -1.36 12.70 42.53
N PHE A 474 -1.72 11.53 42.03
CA PHE A 474 -2.56 11.40 40.85
C PHE A 474 -3.95 12.03 41.04
N GLN A 475 -4.32 12.89 40.11
CA GLN A 475 -5.69 13.40 39.94
C GLN A 475 -6.23 13.00 38.57
N ARG A 476 -7.54 12.79 38.49
CA ARG A 476 -8.18 12.43 37.22
C ARG A 476 -8.10 13.58 36.23
N PHE A 477 -7.70 13.29 35.01
CA PHE A 477 -7.62 14.25 33.91
C PHE A 477 -7.99 13.59 32.58
N SER A 478 -8.23 14.42 31.57
CA SER A 478 -8.47 13.93 30.21
C SER A 478 -7.56 14.67 29.23
N ILE A 479 -7.24 14.01 28.13
CA ILE A 479 -6.50 14.60 27.02
C ILE A 479 -7.37 14.51 25.78
N ALA A 480 -7.62 15.66 25.17
CA ALA A 480 -8.26 15.77 23.87
C ALA A 480 -7.22 16.16 22.82
N LYS A 481 -7.20 15.48 21.68
CA LYS A 481 -6.32 15.80 20.56
C LYS A 481 -6.99 15.55 19.22
N ALA A 482 -6.65 16.37 18.25
CA ALA A 482 -7.12 16.21 16.87
C ALA A 482 -6.04 16.62 15.90
N ASP A 483 -5.98 15.92 14.78
CA ASP A 483 -5.18 16.28 13.62
C ASP A 483 -6.03 16.25 12.36
N PHE A 484 -5.71 17.14 11.43
CA PHE A 484 -6.30 17.21 10.11
C PHE A 484 -5.21 17.45 9.08
N GLY A 485 -5.23 16.66 8.01
CA GLY A 485 -4.27 16.77 6.93
C GLY A 485 -4.97 16.80 5.57
N PHE A 486 -4.42 17.58 4.65
CA PHE A 486 -4.88 17.69 3.27
C PHE A 486 -3.69 17.66 2.32
N ALA A 487 -3.84 16.96 1.19
CA ALA A 487 -2.85 16.94 0.11
C ALA A 487 -3.55 17.11 -1.23
N GLN A 488 -2.96 17.93 -2.10
CA GLN A 488 -3.46 18.15 -3.45
C GLN A 488 -2.31 18.44 -4.40
N SER A 489 -2.22 17.64 -5.48
CA SER A 489 -1.36 17.99 -6.62
C SER A 489 -2.01 19.10 -7.43
N VAL A 490 -1.31 20.21 -7.54
CA VAL A 490 -1.74 21.39 -8.31
C VAL A 490 -1.19 21.32 -9.74
N PHE A 491 0.04 20.80 -9.88
CA PHE A 491 0.66 20.53 -11.16
C PHE A 491 1.06 19.06 -11.24
N LYS A 492 1.43 18.58 -12.43
CA LYS A 492 1.78 17.18 -12.67
C LYS A 492 2.78 16.61 -11.65
N ASN A 493 3.78 17.41 -11.25
CA ASN A 493 4.87 16.99 -10.37
C ASN A 493 4.89 17.75 -9.04
N MET A 494 3.95 18.66 -8.77
CA MET A 494 3.96 19.53 -7.58
C MET A 494 2.72 19.27 -6.71
N THR A 495 2.95 18.90 -5.47
CA THR A 495 1.92 18.65 -4.47
C THR A 495 2.09 19.56 -3.28
N PHE A 496 1.00 20.17 -2.83
CA PHE A 496 0.95 20.93 -1.59
C PHE A 496 0.23 20.11 -0.53
N LYS A 497 0.81 20.12 0.68
CA LYS A 497 0.24 19.47 1.86
C LYS A 497 0.07 20.51 2.95
N ALA A 498 -1.06 20.47 3.63
CA ALA A 498 -1.32 21.27 4.82
C ALA A 498 -1.80 20.35 5.93
N GLN A 499 -1.24 20.51 7.13
CA GLN A 499 -1.61 19.75 8.31
C GLN A 499 -1.81 20.68 9.48
N THR A 500 -2.83 20.46 10.27
CA THR A 500 -3.03 21.13 11.56
C THR A 500 -3.24 20.09 12.62
N GLU A 501 -2.59 20.28 13.73
CA GLU A 501 -2.69 19.40 14.90
C GLU A 501 -2.90 20.27 16.14
N GLY A 502 -3.70 19.79 17.07
CA GLY A 502 -3.89 20.45 18.35
C GLY A 502 -4.29 19.47 19.43
N GLY A 503 -4.03 19.83 20.66
CA GLY A 503 -4.40 19.04 21.81
C GLY A 503 -4.31 19.85 23.10
N PHE A 504 -5.06 19.39 24.10
CA PHE A 504 -5.07 20.01 25.42
C PHE A 504 -5.46 19.01 26.51
N ALA A 505 -4.97 19.25 27.71
CA ALA A 505 -5.38 18.56 28.89
C ALA A 505 -6.63 19.22 29.51
N ILE A 506 -7.52 18.42 30.07
CA ILE A 506 -8.75 18.84 30.78
C ILE A 506 -8.66 18.33 32.21
N GLY A 507 -8.82 19.20 33.18
CA GLY A 507 -8.71 18.92 34.61
C GLY A 507 -7.44 19.49 35.22
N GLU A 508 -7.22 19.22 36.50
CA GLU A 508 -6.00 19.64 37.17
C GLU A 508 -4.83 18.75 36.76
N ARG A 509 -3.74 19.41 36.39
CA ARG A 509 -2.52 18.75 35.90
C ARG A 509 -1.77 18.11 37.06
N SER A 510 -1.79 16.81 37.13
CA SER A 510 -1.05 16.07 38.13
C SER A 510 0.17 15.32 37.60
N VAL A 511 0.26 15.11 36.27
CA VAL A 511 1.31 14.29 35.67
C VAL A 511 1.83 14.96 34.40
N SER A 512 2.99 15.60 34.48
CA SER A 512 3.63 16.31 33.37
C SER A 512 4.15 15.39 32.26
N TYR A 513 4.32 14.09 32.49
CA TYR A 513 4.80 13.12 31.49
C TYR A 513 3.77 12.80 30.40
N PHE A 514 2.56 13.29 30.52
CA PHE A 514 1.53 13.25 29.48
C PHE A 514 1.39 14.57 28.70
N ASP A 515 2.24 15.54 28.95
CA ASP A 515 2.28 16.78 28.19
C ASP A 515 2.59 16.51 26.71
N PHE A 516 2.19 17.44 25.87
CA PHE A 516 2.59 17.44 24.47
C PHE A 516 4.03 17.90 24.38
N ILE A 517 4.81 17.16 23.60
CA ILE A 517 6.22 17.43 23.40
C ILE A 517 6.49 17.54 21.91
N LEU A 518 7.10 18.65 21.49
CA LEU A 518 7.45 18.90 20.09
C LEU A 518 8.97 18.81 19.89
N GLY A 519 9.38 18.28 18.74
CA GLY A 519 10.77 18.22 18.29
C GLY A 519 11.11 16.98 17.47
N GLY A 520 12.23 17.02 16.77
CA GLY A 520 12.71 15.93 15.94
C GLY A 520 11.91 15.68 14.65
N TYR A 521 12.35 14.69 13.89
CA TYR A 521 11.68 14.25 12.66
C TYR A 521 11.96 12.78 12.34
N GLY A 522 11.08 12.18 11.53
CA GLY A 522 11.34 10.89 10.88
C GLY A 522 11.05 9.67 11.73
N PHE A 523 10.26 9.80 12.79
CA PHE A 523 9.92 8.71 13.70
C PHE A 523 8.41 8.44 13.79
N GLN A 524 8.06 7.23 14.17
CA GLN A 524 6.69 6.90 14.55
C GLN A 524 6.34 7.56 15.87
N GLN A 525 5.24 8.31 15.87
CA GLN A 525 4.78 9.02 17.06
C GLN A 525 4.45 8.06 18.21
N VAL A 526 4.86 8.43 19.42
CA VAL A 526 4.56 7.73 20.66
C VAL A 526 3.97 8.71 21.67
N ASN A 527 2.90 8.32 22.33
CA ASN A 527 2.14 9.17 23.26
C ASN A 527 1.80 10.54 22.64
N ASN A 528 2.24 11.61 23.28
CA ASN A 528 2.05 12.99 22.87
C ASN A 528 3.34 13.61 22.27
N ILE A 529 4.36 12.80 21.95
CA ILE A 529 5.58 13.26 21.30
C ILE A 529 5.31 13.42 19.81
N LYS A 530 5.53 14.62 19.31
CA LYS A 530 5.20 15.04 17.94
C LYS A 530 6.41 15.61 17.20
N PRO A 531 6.61 15.27 15.90
CA PRO A 531 7.69 15.85 15.13
C PRO A 531 7.50 17.35 14.92
N PHE A 532 8.61 18.10 15.00
CA PHE A 532 8.65 19.53 14.75
C PHE A 532 10.03 19.94 14.22
N TYR A 533 10.07 20.51 13.03
CA TYR A 533 11.33 20.89 12.36
C TYR A 533 12.03 22.03 13.08
N GLY A 534 13.35 22.05 13.02
CA GLY A 534 14.19 23.10 13.58
C GLY A 534 14.50 22.96 15.07
N TYR A 535 14.00 21.92 15.70
CA TYR A 535 14.20 21.61 17.12
C TYR A 535 14.64 20.16 17.30
N ASP A 536 15.51 19.90 18.26
CA ASP A 536 15.90 18.52 18.59
C ASP A 536 14.73 17.75 19.23
N PHE A 537 14.89 16.46 19.40
CA PHE A 537 13.88 15.65 20.07
C PHE A 537 13.58 16.15 21.49
N LEU A 538 12.30 16.12 21.86
CA LEU A 538 11.82 16.43 23.20
C LEU A 538 12.15 17.86 23.66
N SER A 539 12.24 18.84 22.74
CA SER A 539 12.73 20.18 23.05
C SER A 539 11.70 21.13 23.63
N ILE A 540 10.43 21.01 23.26
CA ILE A 540 9.39 21.96 23.63
C ILE A 540 8.20 21.20 24.22
N ALA A 541 7.75 21.57 25.43
CA ALA A 541 6.65 20.88 26.12
C ALA A 541 5.56 21.84 26.59
N GLY A 542 4.35 21.31 26.76
CA GLY A 542 3.20 22.02 27.33
C GLY A 542 1.97 21.13 27.46
N ASP A 543 1.02 21.51 28.30
CA ASP A 543 -0.24 20.80 28.49
C ASP A 543 -1.23 21.02 27.33
N SER A 544 -0.93 21.99 26.47
CA SER A 544 -1.75 22.35 25.32
C SER A 544 -0.92 22.90 24.17
N TYR A 545 -1.33 22.58 22.94
CA TYR A 545 -0.64 23.05 21.72
C TYR A 545 -1.58 23.18 20.53
N VAL A 546 -1.17 24.02 19.58
CA VAL A 546 -1.67 24.07 18.20
C VAL A 546 -0.47 24.13 17.27
N LYS A 547 -0.45 23.30 16.24
CA LYS A 547 0.62 23.22 15.25
C LYS A 547 0.04 23.28 13.84
N LEU A 548 0.71 24.00 12.97
CA LEU A 548 0.48 24.05 11.52
C LEU A 548 1.72 23.57 10.80
N LEU A 549 1.55 22.78 9.77
CA LEU A 549 2.62 22.31 8.91
C LEU A 549 2.21 22.45 7.45
N PHE A 550 3.02 23.13 6.67
CA PHE A 550 2.88 23.23 5.22
C PHE A 550 4.06 22.56 4.55
N THR A 551 3.82 21.78 3.52
CA THR A 551 4.86 21.12 2.73
C THR A 551 4.55 21.29 1.25
N ALA A 552 5.54 21.80 0.52
CA ALA A 552 5.59 21.78 -0.93
C ALA A 552 6.50 20.63 -1.36
N ASP A 553 5.96 19.67 -2.11
CA ASP A 553 6.64 18.46 -2.55
C ASP A 553 6.71 18.44 -4.08
N TYR A 554 7.92 18.40 -4.63
CA TYR A 554 8.18 18.36 -6.06
C TYR A 554 8.80 17.03 -6.47
N GLU A 555 8.09 16.24 -7.29
CA GLU A 555 8.62 15.00 -7.87
C GLU A 555 9.56 15.37 -9.03
N LEU A 556 10.86 15.40 -8.74
CA LEU A 556 11.92 15.74 -9.72
C LEU A 556 12.00 14.71 -10.84
N PHE A 557 12.05 13.42 -10.45
CA PHE A 557 11.94 12.24 -11.30
C PHE A 557 10.95 11.29 -10.65
N LYS A 558 10.52 10.25 -11.36
CA LYS A 558 9.62 9.24 -10.80
C LYS A 558 10.19 8.67 -9.49
N LYS A 559 9.44 8.81 -8.39
CA LYS A 559 9.82 8.37 -7.03
C LYS A 559 10.91 9.22 -6.34
N HIS A 560 11.36 10.31 -6.92
CA HIS A 560 12.36 11.20 -6.35
C HIS A 560 11.71 12.54 -5.99
N HIS A 561 11.75 12.93 -4.74
CA HIS A 561 11.05 14.06 -4.18
C HIS A 561 12.01 15.09 -3.60
N LEU A 562 11.79 16.35 -3.95
CA LEU A 562 12.37 17.49 -3.23
C LEU A 562 11.23 18.14 -2.45
N ASN A 563 11.41 18.35 -1.17
CA ASN A 563 10.38 18.97 -0.36
C ASN A 563 10.91 20.12 0.47
N PHE A 564 10.09 21.16 0.57
CA PHE A 564 10.25 22.26 1.50
C PHE A 564 9.08 22.25 2.47
N SER A 565 9.37 22.36 3.77
CA SER A 565 8.34 22.41 4.81
C SER A 565 8.54 23.59 5.74
N ALA A 566 7.43 24.13 6.21
CA ALA A 566 7.38 25.17 7.24
C ALA A 566 6.37 24.74 8.30
N ASN A 567 6.79 24.70 9.55
CA ASN A 567 5.90 24.47 10.67
C ASN A 567 5.89 25.64 11.64
N TYR A 568 4.71 25.84 12.25
CA TYR A 568 4.44 26.87 13.23
C TYR A 568 3.67 26.25 14.39
N ALA A 569 4.00 26.63 15.61
CA ALA A 569 3.29 26.16 16.79
C ALA A 569 3.13 27.24 17.86
N ASN A 570 2.01 27.15 18.56
CA ASN A 570 1.85 27.65 19.91
C ASN A 570 1.74 26.45 20.85
N ILE A 571 2.59 26.40 21.85
CA ILE A 571 2.59 25.36 22.87
C ILE A 571 2.90 26.01 24.21
N GLY A 572 2.27 25.53 25.25
CA GLY A 572 2.44 26.05 26.61
C GLY A 572 1.37 25.52 27.54
N ASN A 573 1.21 26.13 28.68
CA ASN A 573 0.24 25.73 29.69
C ASN A 573 -1.04 26.54 29.52
N LYS A 574 -2.18 25.80 29.39
CA LYS A 574 -3.54 26.36 29.35
C LYS A 574 -3.75 27.41 28.26
N ILE A 575 -3.16 27.20 27.07
CA ILE A 575 -3.28 28.16 25.96
C ILE A 575 -4.72 28.34 25.49
N PHE A 576 -5.64 27.41 25.77
CA PHE A 576 -7.05 27.47 25.41
C PHE A 576 -7.97 28.11 26.46
N ASP A 577 -7.46 28.43 27.63
CA ASP A 577 -8.27 29.05 28.69
C ASP A 577 -8.74 30.47 28.35
N ARG A 578 -8.04 31.14 27.42
CA ARG A 578 -8.39 32.48 26.96
C ARG A 578 -8.55 32.44 25.43
N ILE A 579 -9.69 32.87 24.91
CA ILE A 579 -9.98 32.93 23.48
C ILE A 579 -8.92 33.74 22.72
N ASP A 580 -8.42 34.81 23.32
CA ASP A 580 -7.37 35.66 22.74
C ASP A 580 -6.03 34.93 22.52
N SER A 581 -5.82 33.81 23.21
CA SER A 581 -4.60 32.99 23.10
C SER A 581 -4.63 31.98 21.95
N TRP A 582 -5.81 31.66 21.43
CA TRP A 582 -5.99 30.59 20.43
C TRP A 582 -5.31 30.91 19.10
N PHE A 583 -5.34 32.18 18.69
CA PHE A 583 -4.83 32.65 17.39
C PHE A 583 -3.74 33.69 17.56
N GLN A 584 -2.97 33.63 18.64
CA GLN A 584 -1.80 34.46 18.83
C GLN A 584 -0.72 34.16 17.77
N ARG A 585 0.21 35.09 17.59
CA ARG A 585 1.39 34.85 16.76
C ARG A 585 2.09 33.56 17.24
N PRO A 586 2.47 32.63 16.33
CA PRO A 586 3.18 31.41 16.73
C PRO A 586 4.43 31.73 17.56
N ASN A 587 4.59 31.00 18.68
CA ASN A 587 5.75 31.15 19.54
C ASN A 587 6.98 30.45 18.98
N PHE A 588 6.74 29.39 18.18
CA PHE A 588 7.80 28.55 17.62
C PHE A 588 7.58 28.39 16.13
N SER A 589 8.68 28.47 15.38
CA SER A 589 8.69 28.20 13.94
C SER A 589 9.87 27.33 13.55
N GLY A 590 9.72 26.55 12.50
CA GLY A 590 10.79 25.74 11.98
C GLY A 590 10.59 25.46 10.49
N TYR A 591 11.70 25.36 9.80
CA TYR A 591 11.74 25.16 8.36
C TYR A 591 12.58 23.94 8.04
N SER A 592 12.28 23.28 6.92
CA SER A 592 13.12 22.20 6.42
C SER A 592 13.17 22.17 4.91
N PHE A 593 14.31 21.73 4.39
CA PHE A 593 14.48 21.33 3.01
C PHE A 593 15.00 19.91 2.98
N GLY A 594 14.44 19.07 2.09
CA GLY A 594 14.79 17.67 2.08
C GLY A 594 14.66 17.01 0.72
N TYR A 595 15.28 15.84 0.64
CA TYR A 595 15.17 14.92 -0.47
C TYR A 595 14.59 13.59 0.04
N GLY A 596 13.66 13.04 -0.74
CA GLY A 596 13.01 11.77 -0.46
C GLY A 596 13.05 10.85 -1.67
N LEU A 597 13.22 9.56 -1.43
CA LEU A 597 13.22 8.50 -2.44
C LEU A 597 12.24 7.40 -2.02
N GLU A 598 11.26 7.09 -2.87
CA GLU A 598 10.38 5.94 -2.65
C GLU A 598 11.09 4.64 -3.05
N THR A 599 11.28 3.73 -2.10
CA THR A 599 11.89 2.42 -2.33
C THR A 599 10.97 1.28 -1.92
N ILE A 600 11.34 0.06 -2.28
CA ILE A 600 10.62 -1.16 -1.87
C ILE A 600 10.70 -1.45 -0.36
N ILE A 601 11.71 -0.92 0.31
CA ILE A 601 11.89 -1.06 1.76
C ILE A 601 11.30 0.11 2.54
N GLY A 602 10.60 1.03 1.87
CA GLY A 602 10.04 2.26 2.41
C GLY A 602 10.75 3.52 1.92
N PRO A 603 10.36 4.70 2.40
CA PRO A 603 11.00 5.95 2.04
C PRO A 603 12.44 6.01 2.56
N VAL A 604 13.31 6.64 1.78
CA VAL A 604 14.65 7.09 2.23
C VAL A 604 14.63 8.59 2.18
N GLU A 605 14.82 9.25 3.31
CA GLU A 605 14.73 10.69 3.41
C GLU A 605 15.95 11.27 4.11
N ILE A 606 16.42 12.40 3.59
CA ILE A 606 17.36 13.29 4.26
C ILE A 606 16.73 14.68 4.31
N LYS A 607 16.68 15.28 5.49
CA LYS A 607 16.11 16.61 5.70
C LYS A 607 17.03 17.46 6.55
N HIS A 608 17.32 18.64 6.07
CA HIS A 608 17.97 19.68 6.84
C HIS A 608 16.92 20.65 7.35
N SER A 609 16.88 20.88 8.66
CA SER A 609 15.90 21.76 9.31
C SER A 609 16.58 22.80 10.18
N TRP A 610 15.92 23.95 10.35
CA TRP A 610 16.40 25.05 11.17
C TRP A 610 15.25 25.83 11.79
N SER A 611 15.53 26.49 12.89
CA SER A 611 14.62 27.43 13.55
C SER A 611 15.28 28.82 13.63
N PRO A 612 14.55 29.91 13.26
CA PRO A 612 15.03 31.28 13.45
C PRO A 612 15.15 31.68 14.93
N GLU A 613 14.35 31.07 15.81
CA GLU A 613 14.28 31.39 17.23
C GLU A 613 15.53 30.91 17.97
N THR A 614 15.89 29.63 17.79
CA THR A 614 17.05 29.02 18.45
C THR A 614 18.34 29.18 17.68
N ARG A 615 18.25 29.41 16.35
CA ARG A 615 19.35 29.39 15.39
C ARG A 615 20.01 28.01 15.26
N ASP A 616 19.37 26.96 15.75
CA ASP A 616 19.85 25.61 15.63
C ASP A 616 19.56 25.03 14.26
N HIS A 617 20.42 24.10 13.85
CA HIS A 617 20.33 23.38 12.60
C HIS A 617 20.43 21.87 12.87
N HIS A 618 19.50 21.12 12.33
CA HIS A 618 19.47 19.66 12.48
C HIS A 618 19.36 19.00 11.13
N THR A 619 20.13 17.92 10.94
CA THR A 619 20.00 17.09 9.74
C THR A 619 19.49 15.72 10.13
N TRP A 620 18.32 15.38 9.61
CA TRP A 620 17.61 14.13 9.89
C TRP A 620 17.81 13.16 8.74
N PHE A 621 18.05 11.90 9.09
CA PHE A 621 18.15 10.82 8.13
C PHE A 621 17.19 9.71 8.54
N SER A 622 16.37 9.24 7.59
CA SER A 622 15.50 8.09 7.82
C SER A 622 15.48 7.15 6.63
N VAL A 623 15.40 5.87 6.92
CA VAL A 623 15.32 4.79 5.93
C VAL A 623 14.23 3.83 6.35
N GLY A 624 13.40 3.42 5.41
CA GLY A 624 12.40 2.38 5.63
C GLY A 624 11.07 2.92 6.15
N PHE A 625 10.20 2.00 6.47
CA PHE A 625 8.86 2.32 6.98
C PHE A 625 8.93 2.69 8.46
N TRP A 626 8.12 3.64 8.88
CA TRP A 626 8.02 4.03 10.30
C TRP A 626 7.08 3.06 11.03
N PHE A 627 7.63 2.26 11.96
CA PHE A 627 6.92 1.27 12.79
C PHE A 627 7.35 1.24 14.26
#